data_dee1bc41f9d9a23407405e0e139759e4
#
_entry.id   dee1bc41f9d9a23407405e0e139759e4
#
_cell.length_a   1.000
_cell.length_b   1.000
_cell.length_c   1.000
_cell.angle_alpha   90.00
_cell.angle_beta   90.00
_cell.angle_gamma   90.00
#
_symmetry.space_group_name_H-M   'P 1'
#
loop_
_entity.id
_entity.type
_entity.pdbx_description
1 polymer ?
#
loop_
_entity_poly.entity_id
_entity_poly.type
_entity_poly.pdbx_seq_one_letter_code
_entity_poly.pdbx_strand_id
1 'polypeptide(L)'
;MPENLTLKVAGDVSIIKMDDGKVNVFSIEMLENFRAILSEIPRDKGSLIITGRNGIFSGGFNLKTFQAGEPEQITKMLKLGFETLYDIYTFPRPVIASVSGHAIALGIFLVSCCDYRIGVNGDYILQANEVRNKMSIPTQLIEIAASRLDKSHVYRALFHAEPYPINSGVKAGWLDEIAEPADLEKRVLEKAKDLATLGHPYYKETKEILLGDTFKKIKAAIN
;
A
#
# COMPACT_ATOMS: atom_id res chain seq x y z
N MET A 1 -17.81 13.19 3.21
CA MET A 1 -16.66 12.26 3.17
C MET A 1 -16.19 12.04 4.60
N PRO A 2 -15.71 10.86 4.95
CA PRO A 2 -15.19 10.63 6.30
C PRO A 2 -14.00 11.57 6.57
N GLU A 3 -13.88 12.06 7.81
CA GLU A 3 -12.83 13.03 8.19
C GLU A 3 -11.40 12.48 8.05
N ASN A 4 -11.24 11.14 8.02
CA ASN A 4 -9.97 10.43 8.05
C ASN A 4 -9.43 10.01 6.66
N LEU A 5 -10.18 10.27 5.59
CA LEU A 5 -9.82 9.88 4.23
C LEU A 5 -10.35 10.92 3.22
N THR A 6 -9.48 11.43 2.36
CA THR A 6 -9.86 12.41 1.35
C THR A 6 -9.48 11.97 -0.05
N LEU A 7 -10.34 12.27 -1.03
CA LEU A 7 -10.05 12.16 -2.46
C LEU A 7 -9.88 13.56 -3.06
N LYS A 8 -8.74 13.80 -3.71
CA LYS A 8 -8.48 14.97 -4.54
C LYS A 8 -8.21 14.55 -5.98
N VAL A 9 -8.59 15.38 -6.93
CA VAL A 9 -8.31 15.17 -8.35
C VAL A 9 -7.51 16.34 -8.87
N ALA A 10 -6.37 16.05 -9.50
CA ALA A 10 -5.47 17.04 -10.12
C ALA A 10 -5.20 16.65 -11.58
N GLY A 11 -6.07 17.11 -12.49
CA GLY A 11 -6.07 16.65 -13.89
C GLY A 11 -6.42 15.16 -13.96
N ASP A 12 -5.54 14.37 -14.57
CA ASP A 12 -5.69 12.90 -14.68
C ASP A 12 -5.12 12.11 -13.48
N VAL A 13 -4.72 12.81 -12.42
CA VAL A 13 -4.19 12.19 -11.19
C VAL A 13 -5.24 12.23 -10.09
N SER A 14 -5.63 11.05 -9.59
CA SER A 14 -6.45 10.90 -8.38
C SER A 14 -5.53 10.74 -7.17
N ILE A 15 -5.86 11.35 -6.04
CA ILE A 15 -5.03 11.33 -4.83
C ILE A 15 -5.88 10.93 -3.64
N ILE A 16 -5.63 9.75 -3.08
CA ILE A 16 -6.19 9.31 -1.81
C ILE A 16 -5.21 9.67 -0.70
N LYS A 17 -5.65 10.50 0.25
CA LYS A 17 -4.87 10.81 1.46
C LYS A 17 -5.54 10.21 2.68
N MET A 18 -4.78 9.42 3.43
CA MET A 18 -5.14 8.88 4.74
C MET A 18 -4.66 9.83 5.83
N ASP A 19 -5.56 10.28 6.72
CA ASP A 19 -5.23 11.10 7.87
C ASP A 19 -6.27 10.90 8.99
N ASP A 20 -6.05 9.90 9.84
CA ASP A 20 -6.90 9.62 11.01
C ASP A 20 -6.51 10.44 12.25
N GLY A 21 -5.62 11.42 12.09
CA GLY A 21 -5.05 12.22 13.17
C GLY A 21 -4.06 11.46 14.06
N LYS A 22 -3.80 10.17 13.79
CA LYS A 22 -2.92 9.28 14.59
C LYS A 22 -1.93 8.54 13.68
N VAL A 23 -2.09 7.23 13.53
CA VAL A 23 -1.15 6.38 12.81
C VAL A 23 -1.75 5.70 11.58
N ASN A 24 -2.86 6.19 11.07
CA ASN A 24 -3.54 5.70 9.88
C ASN A 24 -3.79 4.19 9.94
N VAL A 25 -4.53 3.76 11.01
CA VAL A 25 -4.85 2.35 11.17
C VAL A 25 -6.01 1.93 10.26
N PHE A 26 -5.89 0.74 9.71
CA PHE A 26 -6.97 0.11 8.94
C PHE A 26 -7.99 -0.53 9.88
N SER A 27 -8.98 0.26 10.29
CA SER A 27 -10.21 -0.21 10.92
C SER A 27 -11.21 -0.68 9.85
N ILE A 28 -12.29 -1.36 10.25
CA ILE A 28 -13.38 -1.72 9.34
C ILE A 28 -13.90 -0.48 8.63
N GLU A 29 -14.19 0.60 9.36
CA GLU A 29 -14.66 1.86 8.80
C GLU A 29 -13.68 2.46 7.78
N MET A 30 -12.37 2.53 8.14
CA MET A 30 -11.35 3.04 7.21
C MET A 30 -11.29 2.22 5.93
N LEU A 31 -11.37 0.88 6.02
CA LEU A 31 -11.33 -0.01 4.87
C LEU A 31 -12.58 0.11 3.99
N GLU A 32 -13.77 0.18 4.60
CA GLU A 32 -15.02 0.39 3.87
C GLU A 32 -15.01 1.73 3.12
N ASN A 33 -14.56 2.80 3.78
CA ASN A 33 -14.43 4.12 3.18
C ASN A 33 -13.38 4.16 2.08
N PHE A 34 -12.23 3.49 2.28
CA PHE A 34 -11.18 3.41 1.28
C PHE A 34 -11.68 2.73 0.00
N ARG A 35 -12.39 1.62 0.13
CA ARG A 35 -12.98 0.89 -1.00
C ARG A 35 -14.06 1.69 -1.70
N ALA A 36 -14.90 2.41 -0.95
CA ALA A 36 -15.91 3.30 -1.52
C ALA A 36 -15.25 4.38 -2.39
N ILE A 37 -14.24 5.08 -1.86
CA ILE A 37 -13.49 6.07 -2.63
C ILE A 37 -12.78 5.45 -3.84
N LEU A 38 -12.17 4.27 -3.68
CA LEU A 38 -11.49 3.59 -4.78
C LEU A 38 -12.45 3.25 -5.94
N SER A 39 -13.73 2.98 -5.62
CA SER A 39 -14.76 2.69 -6.63
C SER A 39 -15.18 3.91 -7.46
N GLU A 40 -14.97 5.14 -6.94
CA GLU A 40 -15.27 6.39 -7.64
C GLU A 40 -14.16 6.80 -8.62
N ILE A 41 -12.96 6.21 -8.49
CA ILE A 41 -11.81 6.57 -9.32
C ILE A 41 -11.94 5.97 -10.71
N PRO A 42 -11.79 6.78 -11.80
CA PRO A 42 -11.80 6.26 -13.16
C PRO A 42 -10.80 5.12 -13.36
N ARG A 43 -11.21 4.05 -14.02
CA ARG A 43 -10.39 2.85 -14.22
C ARG A 43 -9.76 2.77 -15.60
N ASP A 44 -10.04 3.73 -16.47
CA ASP A 44 -9.69 3.75 -17.89
C ASP A 44 -8.72 4.86 -18.30
N LYS A 45 -8.27 5.71 -17.37
CA LYS A 45 -7.32 6.80 -17.64
C LYS A 45 -6.60 7.30 -16.40
N GLY A 46 -5.45 7.95 -16.60
CA GLY A 46 -4.68 8.67 -15.60
C GLY A 46 -3.95 7.75 -14.60
N SER A 47 -3.68 8.23 -13.41
CA SER A 47 -2.96 7.52 -12.34
C SER A 47 -3.58 7.77 -10.97
N LEU A 48 -3.19 6.96 -9.97
CA LEU A 48 -3.63 7.06 -8.59
C LEU A 48 -2.42 7.26 -7.67
N ILE A 49 -2.48 8.25 -6.79
CA ILE A 49 -1.55 8.41 -5.66
C ILE A 49 -2.26 7.98 -4.38
N ILE A 50 -1.57 7.19 -3.56
CA ILE A 50 -1.97 6.87 -2.19
C ILE A 50 -0.91 7.45 -1.27
N THR A 51 -1.32 8.27 -0.29
CA THR A 51 -0.42 8.90 0.67
C THR A 51 -0.98 8.86 2.08
N GLY A 52 -0.11 8.97 3.07
CA GLY A 52 -0.45 9.17 4.48
C GLY A 52 -0.34 10.64 4.89
N ARG A 53 -0.24 10.87 6.19
CA ARG A 53 0.10 12.16 6.80
C ARG A 53 1.62 12.25 7.06
N ASN A 54 2.11 13.45 7.35
CA ASN A 54 3.52 13.63 7.67
C ASN A 54 3.96 12.73 8.82
N GLY A 55 5.05 11.99 8.62
CA GLY A 55 5.66 11.09 9.59
C GLY A 55 5.06 9.69 9.64
N ILE A 56 3.90 9.46 9.03
CA ILE A 56 3.25 8.15 9.04
C ILE A 56 2.48 7.88 7.75
N PHE A 57 2.82 6.81 7.05
CA PHE A 57 2.01 6.29 5.97
C PHE A 57 0.85 5.45 6.54
N SER A 58 1.16 4.37 7.27
CA SER A 58 0.16 3.58 8.01
C SER A 58 0.83 2.65 9.03
N GLY A 59 0.21 2.49 10.18
CA GLY A 59 0.55 1.52 11.24
C GLY A 59 -0.05 0.13 11.06
N GLY A 60 -0.78 -0.12 9.98
CA GLY A 60 -1.43 -1.41 9.71
C GLY A 60 -2.82 -1.55 10.30
N PHE A 61 -3.24 -2.78 10.59
CA PHE A 61 -4.56 -3.05 11.14
C PHE A 61 -4.79 -2.42 12.51
N ASN A 62 -6.05 -2.08 12.80
CA ASN A 62 -6.45 -1.54 14.10
C ASN A 62 -6.31 -2.62 15.19
N LEU A 63 -5.29 -2.49 16.04
CA LEU A 63 -5.02 -3.44 17.13
C LEU A 63 -6.14 -3.51 18.17
N LYS A 64 -6.96 -2.46 18.33
CA LYS A 64 -8.10 -2.48 19.26
C LYS A 64 -9.15 -3.52 18.85
N THR A 65 -9.35 -3.75 17.54
CA THR A 65 -10.24 -4.79 17.04
C THR A 65 -9.75 -6.19 17.45
N PHE A 66 -8.44 -6.45 17.38
CA PHE A 66 -7.87 -7.71 17.87
C PHE A 66 -7.99 -7.85 19.39
N GLN A 67 -7.74 -6.77 20.15
CA GLN A 67 -7.81 -6.75 21.60
C GLN A 67 -9.24 -6.96 22.13
N ALA A 68 -10.26 -6.49 21.42
CA ALA A 68 -11.66 -6.72 21.75
C ALA A 68 -12.02 -8.21 21.66
N GLY A 69 -11.30 -9.00 20.85
CA GLY A 69 -11.44 -10.44 20.78
C GLY A 69 -12.75 -10.93 20.14
N GLU A 70 -13.47 -10.08 19.42
CA GLU A 70 -14.71 -10.44 18.71
C GLU A 70 -14.39 -11.10 17.36
N PRO A 71 -14.56 -12.44 17.20
CA PRO A 71 -14.09 -13.17 16.03
C PRO A 71 -14.70 -12.66 14.71
N GLU A 72 -15.96 -12.27 14.72
CA GLU A 72 -16.67 -11.76 13.53
C GLU A 72 -16.07 -10.43 13.05
N GLN A 73 -15.78 -9.50 13.98
CA GLN A 73 -15.17 -8.22 13.66
C GLN A 73 -13.74 -8.37 13.17
N ILE A 74 -12.97 -9.26 13.80
CA ILE A 74 -11.61 -9.59 13.36
C ILE A 74 -11.64 -10.15 11.94
N THR A 75 -12.49 -11.15 11.68
CA THR A 75 -12.63 -11.77 10.36
C THR A 75 -13.07 -10.76 9.31
N LYS A 76 -14.05 -9.90 9.61
CA LYS A 76 -14.50 -8.83 8.72
C LYS A 76 -13.37 -7.86 8.39
N MET A 77 -12.62 -7.40 9.40
CA MET A 77 -11.51 -6.47 9.21
C MET A 77 -10.40 -7.07 8.34
N LEU A 78 -10.00 -8.32 8.61
CA LEU A 78 -8.98 -9.03 7.84
C LEU A 78 -9.42 -9.20 6.38
N LYS A 79 -10.65 -9.67 6.16
CA LYS A 79 -11.20 -9.85 4.82
C LYS A 79 -11.20 -8.54 4.04
N LEU A 80 -11.75 -7.46 4.60
CA LEU A 80 -11.75 -6.14 3.97
C LEU A 80 -10.33 -5.65 3.66
N GLY A 81 -9.39 -5.85 4.58
CA GLY A 81 -7.99 -5.46 4.37
C GLY A 81 -7.36 -6.19 3.19
N PHE A 82 -7.50 -7.51 3.13
CA PHE A 82 -6.92 -8.30 2.05
C PHE A 82 -7.59 -8.03 0.70
N GLU A 83 -8.90 -7.86 0.66
CA GLU A 83 -9.62 -7.45 -0.53
C GLU A 83 -9.20 -6.05 -1.01
N THR A 84 -8.98 -5.09 -0.09
CA THR A 84 -8.48 -3.75 -0.42
C THR A 84 -7.08 -3.82 -1.04
N LEU A 85 -6.17 -4.62 -0.48
CA LEU A 85 -4.85 -4.82 -1.08
C LEU A 85 -4.95 -5.43 -2.47
N TYR A 86 -5.82 -6.43 -2.67
CA TYR A 86 -6.04 -7.04 -3.98
C TYR A 86 -6.58 -6.04 -5.00
N ASP A 87 -7.56 -5.22 -4.62
CA ASP A 87 -8.15 -4.19 -5.48
C ASP A 87 -7.10 -3.17 -5.95
N ILE A 88 -6.14 -2.79 -5.06
CA ILE A 88 -5.04 -1.87 -5.39
C ILE A 88 -3.98 -2.58 -6.23
N TYR A 89 -3.58 -3.80 -5.87
CA TYR A 89 -2.56 -4.56 -6.60
C TYR A 89 -2.97 -4.86 -8.04
N THR A 90 -4.27 -5.11 -8.27
CA THR A 90 -4.86 -5.33 -9.59
C THR A 90 -5.42 -4.08 -10.24
N PHE A 91 -5.23 -2.90 -9.62
CA PHE A 91 -5.79 -1.67 -10.14
C PHE A 91 -5.29 -1.41 -11.55
N PRO A 92 -6.20 -1.13 -12.53
CA PRO A 92 -5.84 -1.12 -13.95
C PRO A 92 -5.12 0.14 -14.41
N ARG A 93 -4.81 1.07 -13.51
CA ARG A 93 -4.05 2.31 -13.73
C ARG A 93 -2.77 2.28 -12.90
N PRO A 94 -1.73 3.07 -13.28
CA PRO A 94 -0.58 3.24 -12.42
C PRO A 94 -0.96 3.74 -11.02
N VAL A 95 -0.51 3.02 -9.99
CA VAL A 95 -0.69 3.40 -8.58
C VAL A 95 0.66 3.75 -7.99
N ILE A 96 0.75 4.94 -7.40
CA ILE A 96 1.96 5.49 -6.80
C ILE A 96 1.77 5.59 -5.29
N ALA A 97 2.65 4.97 -4.51
CA ALA A 97 2.73 5.21 -3.07
C ALA A 97 3.62 6.42 -2.78
N SER A 98 3.06 7.42 -2.10
CA SER A 98 3.80 8.50 -1.47
C SER A 98 3.99 8.15 0.00
N VAL A 99 5.14 7.53 0.32
CA VAL A 99 5.41 7.00 1.67
C VAL A 99 5.95 8.11 2.55
N SER A 100 5.02 8.85 3.17
CA SER A 100 5.25 10.08 3.94
C SER A 100 5.84 9.85 5.34
N GLY A 101 6.26 8.62 5.66
CA GLY A 101 6.79 8.24 6.97
C GLY A 101 6.73 6.74 7.21
N HIS A 102 6.56 6.32 8.47
CA HIS A 102 6.50 4.90 8.84
C HIS A 102 5.41 4.15 8.06
N ALA A 103 5.77 2.97 7.54
CA ALA A 103 4.85 2.01 6.92
C ALA A 103 5.05 0.63 7.55
N ILE A 104 4.10 0.22 8.39
CA ILE A 104 4.21 -0.94 9.27
C ILE A 104 3.05 -1.92 9.03
N ALA A 105 3.30 -3.22 9.17
CA ALA A 105 2.29 -4.28 9.05
C ALA A 105 1.51 -4.14 7.73
N LEU A 106 0.17 -4.16 7.73
CA LEU A 106 -0.62 -3.97 6.51
C LEU A 106 -0.22 -2.71 5.71
N GLY A 107 0.33 -1.68 6.37
CA GLY A 107 0.78 -0.46 5.70
C GLY A 107 1.92 -0.69 4.71
N ILE A 108 2.92 -1.51 5.05
CA ILE A 108 4.01 -1.82 4.11
C ILE A 108 3.54 -2.75 2.99
N PHE A 109 2.55 -3.61 3.25
CA PHE A 109 1.96 -4.42 2.18
C PHE A 109 1.12 -3.57 1.22
N LEU A 110 0.43 -2.52 1.70
CA LEU A 110 -0.23 -1.55 0.84
C LEU A 110 0.79 -0.81 -0.05
N VAL A 111 1.92 -0.38 0.51
CA VAL A 111 3.04 0.20 -0.27
C VAL A 111 3.48 -0.79 -1.36
N SER A 112 3.62 -2.08 -1.01
CA SER A 112 4.04 -3.12 -1.96
C SER A 112 3.01 -3.42 -3.07
N CYS A 113 1.74 -3.07 -2.86
CA CYS A 113 0.71 -3.16 -3.90
C CYS A 113 0.84 -2.09 -4.97
N CYS A 114 1.52 -0.98 -4.68
CA CYS A 114 1.66 0.13 -5.62
C CYS A 114 2.71 -0.16 -6.69
N ASP A 115 2.50 0.41 -7.89
CA ASP A 115 3.36 0.17 -9.05
C ASP A 115 4.66 0.98 -8.99
N TYR A 116 4.63 2.16 -8.34
CA TYR A 116 5.80 2.98 -8.04
C TYR A 116 5.73 3.53 -6.61
N ARG A 117 6.87 3.57 -5.90
CA ARG A 117 6.88 3.80 -4.45
C ARG A 117 8.01 4.79 -4.11
N ILE A 118 7.62 6.01 -3.69
CA ILE A 118 8.56 7.07 -3.32
C ILE A 118 8.47 7.28 -1.81
N GLY A 119 9.57 7.09 -1.11
CA GLY A 119 9.69 7.34 0.33
C GLY A 119 10.27 8.71 0.64
N VAL A 120 9.84 9.30 1.75
CA VAL A 120 10.42 10.52 2.30
C VAL A 120 11.75 10.20 2.99
N ASN A 121 12.80 10.99 2.74
CA ASN A 121 14.05 10.90 3.52
C ASN A 121 13.78 11.26 4.98
N GLY A 122 14.27 10.46 5.92
CA GLY A 122 14.10 10.71 7.35
C GLY A 122 14.29 9.47 8.22
N ASP A 123 14.07 9.64 9.52
CA ASP A 123 14.17 8.56 10.51
C ASP A 123 12.83 7.81 10.63
N TYR A 124 12.50 7.05 9.59
CA TYR A 124 11.28 6.27 9.50
C TYR A 124 11.59 4.80 9.24
N ILE A 125 10.63 3.93 9.56
CA ILE A 125 10.76 2.48 9.47
C ILE A 125 9.73 1.90 8.49
N LEU A 126 10.20 0.97 7.66
CA LEU A 126 9.42 0.08 6.83
C LEU A 126 9.50 -1.33 7.43
N GLN A 127 8.38 -1.96 7.77
CA GLN A 127 8.46 -3.25 8.45
C GLN A 127 7.19 -4.10 8.28
N ALA A 128 7.36 -5.34 7.86
CA ALA A 128 6.37 -6.41 8.04
C ALA A 128 6.62 -7.04 9.43
N ASN A 129 5.88 -6.60 10.44
CA ASN A 129 6.18 -6.93 11.85
C ASN A 129 5.30 -8.06 12.42
N GLU A 130 4.53 -8.75 11.58
CA GLU A 130 3.56 -9.77 11.97
C GLU A 130 4.21 -10.86 12.84
N VAL A 131 5.34 -11.42 12.41
CA VAL A 131 6.03 -12.51 13.15
C VAL A 131 6.52 -12.03 14.52
N ARG A 132 6.96 -10.77 14.64
CA ARG A 132 7.31 -10.19 15.96
C ARG A 132 6.10 -10.05 16.87
N ASN A 133 4.92 -9.86 16.29
CA ASN A 133 3.64 -9.76 16.98
C ASN A 133 2.97 -11.14 17.16
N LYS A 134 3.71 -12.25 16.98
CA LYS A 134 3.21 -13.63 17.12
C LYS A 134 2.08 -13.97 16.15
N MET A 135 2.10 -13.39 14.97
CA MET A 135 1.16 -13.65 13.88
C MET A 135 1.90 -14.24 12.67
N SER A 136 1.29 -15.19 12.00
CA SER A 136 1.77 -15.67 10.70
C SER A 136 1.46 -14.65 9.62
N ILE A 137 2.35 -14.49 8.64
CA ILE A 137 2.06 -13.72 7.44
C ILE A 137 1.29 -14.63 6.48
N PRO A 138 0.04 -14.30 6.12
CA PRO A 138 -0.74 -15.14 5.23
C PRO A 138 -0.23 -15.05 3.78
N THR A 139 -0.55 -16.08 2.99
CA THR A 139 -0.05 -16.28 1.62
C THR A 139 -0.18 -15.04 0.74
N GLN A 140 -1.33 -14.37 0.76
CA GLN A 140 -1.57 -13.17 -0.07
C GLN A 140 -0.58 -12.05 0.23
N LEU A 141 -0.19 -11.85 1.49
CA LEU A 141 0.78 -10.82 1.88
C LEU A 141 2.21 -11.22 1.47
N ILE A 142 2.54 -12.51 1.60
CA ILE A 142 3.84 -13.04 1.14
C ILE A 142 3.99 -12.86 -0.37
N GLU A 143 2.98 -13.23 -1.17
CA GLU A 143 3.01 -13.09 -2.63
C GLU A 143 3.17 -11.62 -3.06
N ILE A 144 2.46 -10.69 -2.41
CA ILE A 144 2.59 -9.26 -2.67
C ILE A 144 4.02 -8.79 -2.37
N ALA A 145 4.53 -9.03 -1.16
CA ALA A 145 5.84 -8.54 -0.76
C ALA A 145 6.97 -9.19 -1.55
N ALA A 146 6.94 -10.52 -1.74
CA ALA A 146 7.96 -11.25 -2.46
C ALA A 146 8.03 -10.87 -3.95
N SER A 147 6.95 -10.35 -4.55
CA SER A 147 6.96 -9.84 -5.92
C SER A 147 7.72 -8.50 -6.07
N ARG A 148 8.03 -7.83 -4.96
CA ARG A 148 8.65 -6.50 -4.92
C ARG A 148 10.04 -6.49 -4.32
N LEU A 149 10.24 -7.28 -3.26
CA LEU A 149 11.50 -7.36 -2.54
C LEU A 149 12.61 -7.97 -3.42
N ASP A 150 13.82 -7.46 -3.27
CA ASP A 150 15.00 -8.18 -3.73
C ASP A 150 15.06 -9.56 -3.05
N LYS A 151 15.41 -10.59 -3.81
CA LYS A 151 15.42 -11.98 -3.32
C LYS A 151 16.28 -12.16 -2.07
N SER A 152 17.38 -11.40 -1.95
CA SER A 152 18.28 -11.43 -0.79
C SER A 152 17.65 -10.84 0.48
N HIS A 153 16.57 -10.07 0.33
CA HIS A 153 15.87 -9.41 1.44
C HIS A 153 14.58 -10.11 1.88
N VAL A 154 14.03 -11.03 1.07
CA VAL A 154 12.73 -11.68 1.37
C VAL A 154 12.72 -12.34 2.75
N TYR A 155 13.75 -13.17 3.07
CA TYR A 155 13.83 -13.84 4.37
C TYR A 155 13.97 -12.85 5.54
N ARG A 156 14.84 -11.85 5.40
CA ARG A 156 15.07 -10.84 6.43
C ARG A 156 13.80 -10.02 6.70
N ALA A 157 13.13 -9.61 5.64
CA ALA A 157 11.93 -8.79 5.71
C ALA A 157 10.75 -9.55 6.31
N LEU A 158 10.49 -10.78 5.87
CA LEU A 158 9.28 -11.53 6.21
C LEU A 158 9.50 -12.51 7.38
N PHE A 159 10.55 -13.35 7.33
CA PHE A 159 10.82 -14.30 8.41
C PHE A 159 11.39 -13.67 9.66
N HIS A 160 12.38 -12.77 9.50
CA HIS A 160 13.02 -12.13 10.64
C HIS A 160 12.28 -10.87 11.09
N ALA A 161 11.28 -10.44 10.31
CA ALA A 161 10.53 -9.20 10.53
C ALA A 161 11.49 -8.03 10.85
N GLU A 162 12.56 -7.90 10.04
CA GLU A 162 13.59 -6.90 10.23
C GLU A 162 13.02 -5.50 9.96
N PRO A 163 13.24 -4.53 10.85
CA PRO A 163 12.91 -3.14 10.59
C PRO A 163 13.92 -2.56 9.61
N TYR A 164 13.44 -1.97 8.52
CA TYR A 164 14.26 -1.28 7.54
C TYR A 164 14.16 0.23 7.74
N PRO A 165 15.27 0.94 8.01
CA PRO A 165 15.29 2.39 7.84
C PRO A 165 14.81 2.75 6.44
N ILE A 166 13.94 3.76 6.31
CA ILE A 166 13.29 4.09 5.03
C ILE A 166 14.32 4.32 3.91
N ASN A 167 15.48 4.91 4.24
CA ASN A 167 16.56 5.16 3.30
C ASN A 167 17.22 3.88 2.75
N SER A 168 17.04 2.74 3.40
CA SER A 168 17.48 1.43 2.89
C SER A 168 16.40 0.72 2.07
N GLY A 169 15.21 1.30 1.99
CA GLY A 169 14.04 0.71 1.34
C GLY A 169 14.23 0.44 -0.15
N VAL A 170 14.97 1.29 -0.86
CA VAL A 170 15.26 1.10 -2.29
C VAL A 170 16.12 -0.14 -2.49
N LYS A 171 17.18 -0.31 -1.71
CA LYS A 171 18.05 -1.49 -1.80
C LYS A 171 17.31 -2.79 -1.48
N ALA A 172 16.36 -2.73 -0.54
CA ALA A 172 15.58 -3.89 -0.15
C ALA A 172 14.46 -4.23 -1.13
N GLY A 173 14.05 -3.29 -2.00
CA GLY A 173 12.91 -3.43 -2.90
C GLY A 173 11.57 -3.03 -2.26
N TRP A 174 11.57 -2.43 -1.06
CA TRP A 174 10.37 -1.82 -0.49
C TRP A 174 9.96 -0.53 -1.21
N LEU A 175 10.94 0.23 -1.74
CA LEU A 175 10.74 1.50 -2.42
C LEU A 175 11.47 1.49 -3.76
N ASP A 176 11.10 2.41 -4.65
CA ASP A 176 11.77 2.63 -5.93
C ASP A 176 12.63 3.90 -5.88
N GLU A 177 12.29 4.87 -5.01
CA GLU A 177 12.94 6.16 -4.90
C GLU A 177 12.84 6.74 -3.47
N ILE A 178 13.80 7.59 -3.09
CA ILE A 178 13.75 8.44 -1.90
C ILE A 178 13.76 9.90 -2.35
N ALA A 179 12.91 10.71 -1.74
CA ALA A 179 12.86 12.17 -1.95
C ALA A 179 13.05 12.91 -0.62
N GLU A 180 13.64 14.10 -0.70
CA GLU A 180 13.72 14.99 0.45
C GLU A 180 12.33 15.45 0.90
N PRO A 181 12.10 15.72 2.19
CA PRO A 181 10.78 16.10 2.70
C PRO A 181 10.15 17.28 1.97
N ALA A 182 10.95 18.27 1.57
CA ALA A 182 10.48 19.43 0.82
C ALA A 182 10.05 19.11 -0.62
N ASP A 183 10.57 18.03 -1.19
CA ASP A 183 10.39 17.66 -2.60
C ASP A 183 9.42 16.49 -2.81
N LEU A 184 9.06 15.76 -1.74
CA LEU A 184 8.27 14.52 -1.85
C LEU A 184 6.98 14.72 -2.67
N GLU A 185 6.16 15.69 -2.30
CA GLU A 185 4.87 15.92 -2.96
C GLU A 185 5.04 16.26 -4.44
N LYS A 186 5.98 17.15 -4.75
CA LYS A 186 6.33 17.54 -6.11
C LYS A 186 6.79 16.32 -6.92
N ARG A 187 7.72 15.54 -6.38
CA ARG A 187 8.31 14.38 -7.07
C ARG A 187 7.28 13.29 -7.33
N VAL A 188 6.42 13.01 -6.34
CA VAL A 188 5.30 12.05 -6.49
C VAL A 188 4.32 12.51 -7.57
N LEU A 189 3.96 13.80 -7.58
CA LEU A 189 3.03 14.34 -8.58
C LEU A 189 3.62 14.31 -10.00
N GLU A 190 4.92 14.63 -10.14
CA GLU A 190 5.64 14.52 -11.43
C GLU A 190 5.61 13.08 -11.95
N LYS A 191 5.92 12.09 -11.10
CA LYS A 191 5.88 10.67 -11.46
C LYS A 191 4.47 10.21 -11.82
N ALA A 192 3.47 10.64 -11.06
CA ALA A 192 2.08 10.28 -11.34
C ALA A 192 1.58 10.86 -12.67
N LYS A 193 1.94 12.10 -13.01
CA LYS A 193 1.63 12.72 -14.30
C LYS A 193 2.34 12.00 -15.45
N ASP A 194 3.61 11.65 -15.29
CA ASP A 194 4.37 10.88 -16.27
C ASP A 194 3.67 9.54 -16.55
N LEU A 195 3.38 8.75 -15.50
CA LEU A 195 2.72 7.47 -15.65
C LEU A 195 1.27 7.57 -16.14
N ALA A 196 0.58 8.68 -15.90
CA ALA A 196 -0.77 8.92 -16.41
C ALA A 196 -0.82 9.01 -17.94
N THR A 197 0.31 9.28 -18.61
CA THR A 197 0.41 9.33 -20.08
C THR A 197 0.47 7.95 -20.75
N LEU A 198 0.68 6.90 -19.97
CA LEU A 198 0.76 5.54 -20.49
C LEU A 198 -0.57 5.08 -21.10
N GLY A 199 -0.50 4.49 -22.30
CA GLY A 199 -1.66 4.01 -23.06
C GLY A 199 -2.48 3.01 -22.28
N HIS A 200 -3.75 3.32 -22.05
CA HIS A 200 -4.51 2.68 -21.01
C HIS A 200 -4.80 1.20 -21.22
N PRO A 201 -5.38 0.68 -22.29
CA PRO A 201 -5.59 -0.77 -22.31
C PRO A 201 -4.28 -1.54 -22.24
N TYR A 202 -3.22 -1.03 -22.85
CA TYR A 202 -1.91 -1.70 -22.92
C TYR A 202 -1.20 -1.78 -21.58
N TYR A 203 -1.33 -0.74 -20.73
CA TYR A 203 -0.80 -0.77 -19.36
C TYR A 203 -1.47 -1.89 -18.56
N LYS A 204 -2.80 -1.94 -18.55
CA LYS A 204 -3.58 -2.97 -17.87
C LYS A 204 -3.21 -4.37 -18.36
N GLU A 205 -3.25 -4.61 -19.67
CA GLU A 205 -2.93 -5.89 -20.29
C GLU A 205 -1.52 -6.36 -19.94
N THR A 206 -0.53 -5.45 -20.01
CA THR A 206 0.85 -5.76 -19.65
C THR A 206 0.98 -6.14 -18.18
N LYS A 207 0.30 -5.39 -17.28
CA LYS A 207 0.27 -5.68 -15.85
C LYS A 207 -0.36 -7.06 -15.56
N GLU A 208 -1.46 -7.39 -16.24
CA GLU A 208 -2.14 -8.68 -16.13
C GLU A 208 -1.27 -9.84 -16.64
N ILE A 209 -0.52 -9.65 -17.73
CA ILE A 209 0.43 -10.65 -18.25
C ILE A 209 1.59 -10.85 -17.25
N LEU A 210 2.20 -9.77 -16.79
CA LEU A 210 3.37 -9.82 -15.92
C LEU A 210 3.06 -10.39 -14.53
N LEU A 211 1.92 -10.03 -13.95
CA LEU A 211 1.56 -10.33 -12.56
C LEU A 211 0.41 -11.34 -12.43
N GLY A 212 -0.11 -11.87 -13.53
CA GLY A 212 -1.33 -12.69 -13.54
C GLY A 212 -1.27 -13.94 -12.66
N ASP A 213 -0.12 -14.59 -12.55
CA ASP A 213 0.03 -15.76 -11.67
C ASP A 213 0.01 -15.34 -10.19
N THR A 214 0.63 -14.22 -9.86
CA THR A 214 0.56 -13.61 -8.50
C THR A 214 -0.87 -13.20 -8.17
N PHE A 215 -1.60 -12.59 -9.13
CA PHE A 215 -3.02 -12.24 -8.95
C PHE A 215 -3.88 -13.46 -8.61
N LYS A 216 -3.69 -14.60 -9.33
CA LYS A 216 -4.41 -15.85 -9.09
C LYS A 216 -4.14 -16.40 -7.68
N LYS A 217 -2.87 -16.42 -7.26
CA LYS A 217 -2.46 -16.91 -5.93
C LYS A 217 -3.04 -16.04 -4.80
N ILE A 218 -2.97 -14.71 -4.95
CA ILE A 218 -3.54 -13.78 -3.97
C ILE A 218 -5.05 -14.00 -3.88
N LYS A 219 -5.76 -14.04 -5.03
CA LYS A 219 -7.20 -14.23 -5.07
C LYS A 219 -7.65 -15.55 -4.44
N ALA A 220 -6.92 -16.64 -4.70
CA ALA A 220 -7.20 -17.95 -4.11
C ALA A 220 -7.00 -17.98 -2.58
N ALA A 221 -6.09 -17.16 -2.05
CA ALA A 221 -5.82 -17.07 -0.61
C ALA A 221 -6.80 -16.15 0.15
N ILE A 222 -7.55 -15.30 -0.54
CA ILE A 222 -8.55 -14.39 0.07
C ILE A 222 -9.93 -15.07 0.15
N ASN A 223 -10.27 -15.97 -0.81
CA ASN A 223 -11.53 -16.69 -0.86
C ASN A 223 -11.56 -17.87 0.12
#